data_7bff3d37ae0d352cfa30b1240ad49e29
#
_entry.id   7bff3d37ae0d352cfa30b1240ad49e29
#
_cell.length_a   1.000
_cell.length_b   1.000
_cell.length_c   1.000
_cell.angle_alpha   90.00
_cell.angle_beta   90.00
_cell.angle_gamma   90.00
#
_symmetry.space_group_name_H-M   'P 1'
#
loop_
_entity.id
_entity.type
_entity.pdbx_description
1 polymer ?
#
loop_
_entity_poly.entity_id
_entity_poly.type
_entity_poly.pdbx_seq_one_letter_code
_entity_poly.pdbx_strand_id
1 'polypeptide(L)'
;MVAQKYKDMLQKKSVIRTLSEFATKRGQEIGYENVFDYSLGNPSVPVVQDYTDNTIRLLQTKTSSELHGYSPSVGLPSFKEKVAASLNKRFDMNYTANHIFPTSGAAGALAHALRAVTSPGDDVLTFAPYFPEYNCYVGMTGANLRVVPANTADFQVDFEQFEKMLTSNVSAVLINTPNNPSGAVYSAETLKKLAQLMEDKQKEYGHDIFIISDEPYREIVFDGKKAPYVSKFYDNTLSCYSFSKSLSLPGERIGYLVIPDEADGSEELIAAAAIANRTI
;
A
#
# COMPACT_ATOMS: atom_id res chain seq x y z
N MET A 1 -4.42 -31.43 -4.85
CA MET A 1 -5.71 -30.72 -5.11
C MET A 1 -5.47 -29.24 -4.90
N VAL A 2 -5.88 -28.34 -5.83
CA VAL A 2 -5.73 -26.89 -5.66
C VAL A 2 -6.82 -26.40 -4.72
N ALA A 3 -6.48 -25.52 -3.76
CA ALA A 3 -7.45 -24.94 -2.82
C ALA A 3 -8.52 -24.15 -3.57
N GLN A 4 -9.77 -24.24 -3.11
CA GLN A 4 -10.94 -23.64 -3.83
C GLN A 4 -10.76 -22.15 -4.05
N LYS A 5 -10.28 -21.39 -3.08
CA LYS A 5 -10.05 -19.93 -3.21
C LYS A 5 -9.15 -19.58 -4.40
N TYR A 6 -8.11 -20.37 -4.69
CA TYR A 6 -7.24 -20.13 -5.85
C TYR A 6 -7.95 -20.47 -7.16
N LYS A 7 -8.81 -21.50 -7.18
CA LYS A 7 -9.64 -21.79 -8.34
C LYS A 7 -10.58 -20.64 -8.66
N ASP A 8 -11.18 -20.06 -7.63
CA ASP A 8 -12.10 -18.92 -7.77
C ASP A 8 -11.35 -17.65 -8.26
N MET A 9 -10.13 -17.41 -7.75
CA MET A 9 -9.26 -16.32 -8.23
C MET A 9 -8.83 -16.51 -9.69
N LEU A 10 -8.54 -17.77 -10.11
CA LEU A 10 -8.17 -18.06 -11.50
C LEU A 10 -9.32 -17.81 -12.50
N GLN A 11 -10.57 -17.88 -12.05
CA GLN A 11 -11.73 -17.54 -12.88
C GLN A 11 -11.88 -16.04 -13.09
N LYS A 12 -11.36 -15.21 -12.16
CA LYS A 12 -11.39 -13.75 -12.22
C LYS A 12 -10.05 -13.24 -12.78
N LYS A 13 -9.78 -13.49 -14.08
CA LYS A 13 -8.53 -13.00 -14.71
C LYS A 13 -8.43 -11.48 -14.57
N SER A 14 -7.26 -11.00 -14.14
CA SER A 14 -6.93 -9.58 -14.14
C SER A 14 -6.94 -9.06 -15.59
N VAL A 15 -7.78 -8.07 -15.88
CA VAL A 15 -7.84 -7.42 -17.20
C VAL A 15 -6.48 -6.83 -17.57
N ILE A 16 -5.77 -6.23 -16.61
CA ILE A 16 -4.44 -5.66 -16.78
C ILE A 16 -3.46 -6.73 -17.27
N ARG A 17 -3.45 -7.90 -16.63
CA ARG A 17 -2.58 -9.02 -17.05
C ARG A 17 -2.92 -9.52 -18.44
N THR A 18 -4.21 -9.69 -18.74
CA THR A 18 -4.66 -10.13 -20.06
C THR A 18 -4.23 -9.16 -21.17
N LEU A 19 -4.34 -7.85 -20.92
CA LEU A 19 -3.91 -6.82 -21.86
C LEU A 19 -2.39 -6.80 -22.03
N SER A 20 -1.63 -6.94 -20.93
CA SER A 20 -0.16 -6.99 -20.98
C SER A 20 0.35 -8.24 -21.72
N GLU A 21 -0.27 -9.41 -21.50
CA GLU A 21 0.04 -10.63 -22.25
C GLU A 21 -0.27 -10.48 -23.74
N PHE A 22 -1.40 -9.83 -24.08
CA PHE A 22 -1.76 -9.53 -25.47
C PHE A 22 -0.75 -8.57 -26.11
N ALA A 23 -0.39 -7.47 -25.43
CA ALA A 23 0.60 -6.51 -25.92
C ALA A 23 1.97 -7.15 -26.16
N THR A 24 2.41 -8.02 -25.23
CA THR A 24 3.65 -8.78 -25.38
C THR A 24 3.63 -9.68 -26.62
N LYS A 25 2.54 -10.45 -26.80
CA LYS A 25 2.37 -11.30 -27.98
C LYS A 25 2.35 -10.49 -29.27
N ARG A 26 1.63 -9.37 -29.26
CA ARG A 26 1.55 -8.46 -30.42
C ARG A 26 2.90 -7.86 -30.79
N GLY A 27 3.70 -7.49 -29.76
CA GLY A 27 5.07 -6.98 -29.98
C GLY A 27 6.00 -8.00 -30.63
N GLN A 28 5.83 -9.29 -30.33
CA GLN A 28 6.58 -10.36 -31.01
C GLN A 28 6.20 -10.49 -32.50
N GLU A 29 4.94 -10.19 -32.84
CA GLU A 29 4.42 -10.31 -34.22
C GLU A 29 4.80 -9.11 -35.10
N ILE A 30 4.74 -7.86 -34.58
CA ILE A 30 4.84 -6.64 -35.38
C ILE A 30 6.00 -5.70 -35.00
N GLY A 31 6.82 -6.11 -34.00
CA GLY A 31 7.84 -5.27 -33.37
C GLY A 31 7.30 -4.47 -32.18
N TYR A 32 8.05 -4.45 -31.07
CA TYR A 32 7.62 -3.76 -29.84
C TYR A 32 7.49 -2.24 -30.02
N GLU A 33 8.25 -1.65 -30.93
CA GLU A 33 8.18 -0.23 -31.29
C GLU A 33 6.84 0.17 -31.93
N ASN A 34 6.08 -0.80 -32.41
CA ASN A 34 4.75 -0.60 -33.00
C ASN A 34 3.59 -0.92 -32.04
N VAL A 35 3.89 -1.21 -30.78
CA VAL A 35 2.87 -1.51 -29.75
C VAL A 35 2.91 -0.47 -28.64
N PHE A 36 1.82 0.27 -28.50
CA PHE A 36 1.64 1.26 -27.43
C PHE A 36 0.92 0.62 -26.26
N ASP A 37 1.69 -0.04 -25.38
CA ASP A 37 1.14 -0.74 -24.20
C ASP A 37 0.96 0.20 -23.01
N TYR A 38 -0.28 0.48 -22.65
CA TYR A 38 -0.67 1.26 -21.48
C TYR A 38 -1.29 0.39 -20.37
N SER A 39 -1.15 -0.93 -20.45
CA SER A 39 -1.77 -1.85 -19.49
C SER A 39 -1.01 -1.93 -18.17
N LEU A 40 0.32 -1.95 -18.19
CA LEU A 40 1.16 -2.09 -17.02
C LEU A 40 1.88 -0.76 -16.71
N GLY A 41 1.62 -0.23 -15.50
CA GLY A 41 2.23 1.02 -15.04
C GLY A 41 3.72 0.88 -14.68
N ASN A 42 4.55 0.49 -15.66
CA ASN A 42 5.99 0.45 -15.47
C ASN A 42 6.56 1.87 -15.62
N PRO A 43 7.38 2.39 -14.69
CA PRO A 43 8.03 3.69 -14.84
C PRO A 43 8.89 3.74 -16.11
N SER A 44 8.74 4.81 -16.88
CA SER A 44 9.55 5.07 -18.09
C SER A 44 10.76 5.97 -17.81
N VAL A 45 10.80 6.61 -16.64
CA VAL A 45 11.92 7.44 -16.20
C VAL A 45 13.01 6.53 -15.64
N PRO A 46 14.28 6.71 -16.02
CA PRO A 46 15.39 5.95 -15.45
C PRO A 46 15.50 6.17 -13.94
N VAL A 47 16.02 5.16 -13.24
CA VAL A 47 16.42 5.31 -11.84
C VAL A 47 17.46 6.43 -11.70
N VAL A 48 17.43 7.14 -10.58
CA VAL A 48 18.40 8.20 -10.27
C VAL A 48 19.84 7.64 -10.29
N GLN A 49 20.78 8.39 -10.88
CA GLN A 49 22.16 7.93 -11.04
C GLN A 49 22.84 7.58 -9.71
N ASP A 50 22.56 8.36 -8.65
CA ASP A 50 23.08 8.10 -7.31
C ASP A 50 22.74 6.69 -6.77
N TYR A 51 21.59 6.13 -7.15
CA TYR A 51 21.23 4.76 -6.77
C TYR A 51 22.17 3.75 -7.44
N THR A 52 22.40 3.91 -8.74
CA THR A 52 23.30 3.05 -9.50
C THR A 52 24.74 3.12 -8.97
N ASP A 53 25.25 4.32 -8.74
CA ASP A 53 26.61 4.56 -8.26
C ASP A 53 26.81 4.00 -6.85
N ASN A 54 25.82 4.18 -5.96
CA ASN A 54 25.87 3.59 -4.61
C ASN A 54 25.80 2.07 -4.65
N THR A 55 25.00 1.47 -5.54
CA THR A 55 24.91 0.02 -5.69
C THR A 55 26.26 -0.55 -6.13
N ILE A 56 26.89 0.05 -7.15
CA ILE A 56 28.23 -0.35 -7.61
C ILE A 56 29.25 -0.23 -6.47
N ARG A 57 29.24 0.89 -5.76
CA ARG A 57 30.14 1.11 -4.61
C ARG A 57 29.94 0.05 -3.53
N LEU A 58 28.72 -0.29 -3.18
CA LEU A 58 28.43 -1.32 -2.18
C LEU A 58 28.96 -2.68 -2.62
N LEU A 59 28.75 -3.08 -3.87
CA LEU A 59 29.24 -4.34 -4.44
C LEU A 59 30.76 -4.41 -4.42
N GLN A 60 31.46 -3.27 -4.58
CA GLN A 60 32.92 -3.20 -4.58
C GLN A 60 33.55 -3.14 -3.18
N THR A 61 32.83 -2.62 -2.19
CA THR A 61 33.39 -2.27 -0.88
C THR A 61 32.93 -3.16 0.26
N LYS A 62 31.81 -3.85 0.09
CA LYS A 62 31.22 -4.70 1.11
C LYS A 62 31.59 -6.16 0.88
N THR A 63 31.71 -6.92 1.97
CA THR A 63 31.90 -8.38 1.89
C THR A 63 30.61 -9.08 1.42
N SER A 64 30.74 -10.27 0.89
CA SER A 64 29.60 -11.10 0.49
C SER A 64 28.60 -11.32 1.63
N SER A 65 29.08 -11.56 2.85
CA SER A 65 28.21 -11.76 4.01
C SER A 65 27.46 -10.50 4.44
N GLU A 66 28.05 -9.31 4.28
CA GLU A 66 27.37 -8.04 4.56
C GLU A 66 26.26 -7.73 3.54
N LEU A 67 26.47 -8.13 2.28
CA LEU A 67 25.49 -7.85 1.20
C LEU A 67 24.41 -8.91 1.09
N HIS A 68 24.75 -10.18 1.28
CA HIS A 68 23.90 -11.32 0.97
C HIS A 68 23.50 -12.14 2.20
N GLY A 69 23.98 -11.77 3.39
CA GLY A 69 23.58 -12.40 4.64
C GLY A 69 22.14 -12.00 5.04
N TYR A 70 21.56 -12.77 5.96
CA TYR A 70 20.26 -12.42 6.52
C TYR A 70 20.30 -11.05 7.22
N SER A 71 19.35 -10.20 6.90
CA SER A 71 19.05 -9.00 7.68
C SER A 71 18.28 -9.37 8.96
N PRO A 72 18.27 -8.48 10.00
CA PRO A 72 17.36 -8.63 11.12
C PRO A 72 15.89 -8.76 10.64
N SER A 73 15.10 -9.58 11.32
CA SER A 73 13.67 -9.82 10.95
C SER A 73 12.82 -8.55 10.88
N VAL A 74 13.19 -7.54 11.66
CA VAL A 74 12.53 -6.23 11.67
C VAL A 74 13.16 -5.23 10.68
N GLY A 75 14.12 -5.66 9.86
CA GLY A 75 14.82 -4.85 8.89
C GLY A 75 16.09 -4.16 9.42
N LEU A 76 16.88 -3.61 8.50
CA LEU A 76 18.14 -2.93 8.82
C LEU A 76 17.88 -1.61 9.55
N PRO A 77 18.49 -1.37 10.73
CA PRO A 77 18.31 -0.13 11.50
C PRO A 77 18.58 1.13 10.67
N SER A 78 19.67 1.14 9.89
CA SER A 78 20.06 2.29 9.07
C SER A 78 19.02 2.65 7.98
N PHE A 79 18.31 1.69 7.44
CA PHE A 79 17.20 1.93 6.50
C PHE A 79 16.01 2.54 7.25
N LYS A 80 15.61 1.92 8.35
CA LYS A 80 14.47 2.32 9.18
C LYS A 80 14.62 3.74 9.70
N GLU A 81 15.78 4.08 10.23
CA GLU A 81 16.13 5.43 10.73
C GLU A 81 16.03 6.49 9.63
N LYS A 82 16.54 6.20 8.44
CA LYS A 82 16.47 7.12 7.31
C LYS A 82 15.04 7.34 6.80
N VAL A 83 14.23 6.29 6.76
CA VAL A 83 12.81 6.41 6.41
C VAL A 83 12.08 7.23 7.45
N ALA A 84 12.25 6.93 8.74
CA ALA A 84 11.65 7.70 9.84
C ALA A 84 12.04 9.18 9.77
N ALA A 85 13.33 9.48 9.63
CA ALA A 85 13.83 10.87 9.51
C ALA A 85 13.24 11.60 8.28
N SER A 86 13.08 10.89 7.16
CA SER A 86 12.46 11.45 5.95
C SER A 86 10.99 11.79 6.16
N LEU A 87 10.23 10.89 6.79
CA LEU A 87 8.81 11.10 7.09
C LEU A 87 8.61 12.25 8.09
N ASN A 88 9.42 12.28 9.15
CA ASN A 88 9.40 13.35 10.15
C ASN A 88 9.65 14.72 9.51
N LYS A 89 10.70 14.82 8.69
CA LYS A 89 11.03 16.07 7.99
C LYS A 89 9.95 16.54 7.02
N ARG A 90 9.32 15.59 6.31
CA ARG A 90 8.37 15.92 5.24
C ARG A 90 6.96 16.18 5.75
N PHE A 91 6.57 15.48 6.79
CA PHE A 91 5.19 15.45 7.28
C PHE A 91 5.06 15.90 8.73
N ASP A 92 6.15 16.37 9.37
CA ASP A 92 6.13 16.83 10.76
C ASP A 92 5.56 15.73 11.69
N MET A 93 6.17 14.55 11.63
CA MET A 93 5.86 13.38 12.45
C MET A 93 6.98 13.14 13.46
N ASN A 94 6.78 12.19 14.39
CA ASN A 94 7.75 11.82 15.43
C ASN A 94 8.15 10.33 15.36
N TYR A 95 8.26 9.79 14.15
CA TYR A 95 8.59 8.38 13.96
C TYR A 95 10.05 8.07 14.36
N THR A 96 10.22 6.89 14.92
CA THR A 96 11.50 6.24 15.17
C THR A 96 11.68 5.02 14.25
N ALA A 97 12.82 4.38 14.32
CA ALA A 97 13.06 3.14 13.60
C ALA A 97 12.04 2.03 13.97
N ASN A 98 11.46 2.07 15.17
CA ASN A 98 10.52 1.04 15.63
C ASN A 98 9.20 1.05 14.85
N HIS A 99 8.79 2.20 14.33
CA HIS A 99 7.55 2.34 13.55
C HIS A 99 7.68 1.88 12.09
N ILE A 100 8.90 1.61 11.60
CA ILE A 100 9.18 1.34 10.19
C ILE A 100 9.50 -0.14 9.98
N PHE A 101 8.76 -0.80 9.10
CA PHE A 101 8.97 -2.19 8.73
C PHE A 101 9.24 -2.30 7.22
N PRO A 102 10.49 -2.62 6.80
CA PRO A 102 10.81 -2.88 5.39
C PRO A 102 10.00 -4.06 4.88
N THR A 103 9.48 -3.93 3.67
CA THR A 103 8.62 -4.95 3.05
C THR A 103 8.97 -5.15 1.57
N SER A 104 8.48 -6.25 0.99
CA SER A 104 8.61 -6.53 -0.44
C SER A 104 7.68 -5.63 -1.28
N GLY A 105 7.98 -4.33 -1.31
CA GLY A 105 7.15 -3.29 -1.91
C GLY A 105 5.86 -3.05 -1.12
N ALA A 106 4.98 -2.19 -1.64
CA ALA A 106 3.68 -1.91 -1.03
C ALA A 106 2.80 -3.17 -0.93
N ALA A 107 2.93 -4.12 -1.85
CA ALA A 107 2.20 -5.39 -1.80
C ALA A 107 2.49 -6.17 -0.51
N GLY A 108 3.77 -6.25 -0.10
CA GLY A 108 4.17 -6.84 1.18
C GLY A 108 3.62 -6.05 2.37
N ALA A 109 3.69 -4.71 2.31
CA ALA A 109 3.14 -3.85 3.36
C ALA A 109 1.63 -4.05 3.54
N LEU A 110 0.87 -4.07 2.44
CA LEU A 110 -0.57 -4.35 2.46
C LEU A 110 -0.90 -5.74 3.02
N ALA A 111 -0.13 -6.77 2.61
CA ALA A 111 -0.33 -8.11 3.12
C ALA A 111 -0.08 -8.21 4.63
N HIS A 112 0.92 -7.51 5.14
CA HIS A 112 1.21 -7.47 6.58
C HIS A 112 0.14 -6.67 7.35
N ALA A 113 -0.21 -5.48 6.87
CA ALA A 113 -1.24 -4.64 7.47
C ALA A 113 -2.58 -5.37 7.56
N LEU A 114 -3.06 -5.93 6.44
CA LEU A 114 -4.32 -6.67 6.42
C LEU A 114 -4.32 -7.87 7.39
N ARG A 115 -3.23 -8.65 7.43
CA ARG A 115 -3.12 -9.78 8.36
C ARG A 115 -3.09 -9.37 9.83
N ALA A 116 -2.57 -8.18 10.12
CA ALA A 116 -2.48 -7.69 11.49
C ALA A 116 -3.83 -7.21 12.04
N VAL A 117 -4.73 -6.68 11.16
CA VAL A 117 -5.95 -6.00 11.60
C VAL A 117 -7.25 -6.66 11.10
N THR A 118 -7.18 -7.82 10.42
CA THR A 118 -8.38 -8.51 9.95
C THR A 118 -8.41 -9.97 10.38
N SER A 119 -9.61 -10.47 10.65
CA SER A 119 -9.93 -11.88 10.90
C SER A 119 -10.77 -12.45 9.75
N PRO A 120 -10.77 -13.79 9.56
CA PRO A 120 -11.66 -14.40 8.58
C PRO A 120 -13.13 -14.06 8.84
N GLY A 121 -13.80 -13.55 7.80
CA GLY A 121 -15.20 -13.11 7.88
C GLY A 121 -15.39 -11.62 8.06
N ASP A 122 -14.36 -10.87 8.46
CA ASP A 122 -14.42 -9.41 8.54
C ASP A 122 -14.68 -8.77 7.18
N ASP A 123 -15.21 -7.56 7.19
CA ASP A 123 -15.33 -6.73 6.00
C ASP A 123 -14.19 -5.70 5.96
N VAL A 124 -13.58 -5.55 4.79
CA VAL A 124 -12.64 -4.46 4.46
C VAL A 124 -13.30 -3.59 3.41
N LEU A 125 -13.53 -2.31 3.71
CA LEU A 125 -14.08 -1.37 2.75
C LEU A 125 -12.99 -0.78 1.86
N THR A 126 -13.32 -0.52 0.60
CA THR A 126 -12.52 0.31 -0.32
C THR A 126 -13.45 1.15 -1.21
N PHE A 127 -12.91 2.19 -1.85
CA PHE A 127 -13.70 3.11 -2.67
C PHE A 127 -13.45 2.85 -4.15
N ALA A 128 -14.51 2.74 -4.95
CA ALA A 128 -14.37 2.64 -6.39
C ALA A 128 -13.99 4.00 -7.02
N PRO A 129 -13.18 4.02 -8.10
CA PRO A 129 -12.45 2.89 -8.66
C PRO A 129 -11.22 2.56 -7.80
N TYR A 130 -10.82 1.31 -7.76
CA TYR A 130 -9.73 0.83 -6.92
C TYR A 130 -8.78 -0.11 -7.68
N PHE A 131 -7.59 -0.32 -7.12
CA PHE A 131 -6.61 -1.25 -7.69
C PHE A 131 -7.11 -2.70 -7.58
N PRO A 132 -7.31 -3.42 -8.70
CA PRO A 132 -8.00 -4.72 -8.70
C PRO A 132 -7.36 -5.80 -7.83
N GLU A 133 -6.05 -5.71 -7.57
CA GLU A 133 -5.33 -6.69 -6.76
C GLU A 133 -5.74 -6.66 -5.27
N TYR A 134 -6.45 -5.63 -4.80
CA TYR A 134 -7.01 -5.60 -3.44
C TYR A 134 -7.95 -6.77 -3.18
N ASN A 135 -8.66 -7.27 -4.22
CA ASN A 135 -9.45 -8.49 -4.11
C ASN A 135 -8.60 -9.69 -3.65
N CYS A 136 -7.37 -9.79 -4.17
CA CYS A 136 -6.46 -10.86 -3.80
C CYS A 136 -5.89 -10.64 -2.38
N TYR A 137 -5.44 -9.42 -2.06
CA TYR A 137 -4.82 -9.14 -0.77
C TYR A 137 -5.79 -9.36 0.39
N VAL A 138 -7.01 -8.81 0.29
CA VAL A 138 -8.06 -9.00 1.29
C VAL A 138 -8.52 -10.46 1.32
N GLY A 139 -8.80 -11.07 0.17
CA GLY A 139 -9.25 -12.47 0.11
C GLY A 139 -8.23 -13.47 0.69
N MET A 140 -6.94 -13.14 0.72
CA MET A 140 -5.91 -14.01 1.31
C MET A 140 -5.97 -14.06 2.85
N THR A 141 -6.54 -13.06 3.51
CA THR A 141 -6.76 -13.08 4.97
C THR A 141 -8.05 -13.84 5.36
N GLY A 142 -8.92 -14.11 4.41
CA GLY A 142 -10.25 -14.66 4.65
C GLY A 142 -11.31 -13.59 4.92
N ALA A 143 -10.94 -12.31 4.87
CA ALA A 143 -11.86 -11.19 4.94
C ALA A 143 -12.56 -10.94 3.59
N ASN A 144 -13.61 -10.14 3.59
CA ASN A 144 -14.42 -9.78 2.43
C ASN A 144 -14.09 -8.37 1.99
N LEU A 145 -13.70 -8.16 0.73
CA LEU A 145 -13.60 -6.82 0.17
C LEU A 145 -14.99 -6.30 -0.20
N ARG A 146 -15.40 -5.20 0.41
CA ARG A 146 -16.66 -4.50 0.12
C ARG A 146 -16.33 -3.15 -0.53
N VAL A 147 -16.99 -2.84 -1.63
CA VAL A 147 -16.65 -1.68 -2.45
C VAL A 147 -17.73 -0.61 -2.31
N VAL A 148 -17.35 0.53 -1.76
CA VAL A 148 -18.19 1.73 -1.73
C VAL A 148 -18.29 2.29 -3.16
N PRO A 149 -19.50 2.58 -3.68
CA PRO A 149 -19.68 3.14 -5.00
C PRO A 149 -18.89 4.43 -5.23
N ALA A 150 -18.46 4.65 -6.48
CA ALA A 150 -17.70 5.83 -6.83
C ALA A 150 -18.57 7.09 -6.81
N ASN A 151 -18.08 8.15 -6.19
CA ASN A 151 -18.50 9.50 -6.54
C ASN A 151 -17.78 9.90 -7.85
N THR A 152 -18.51 9.86 -8.95
CA THR A 152 -17.93 10.09 -10.29
C THR A 152 -17.72 11.57 -10.62
N ALA A 153 -18.14 12.50 -9.75
CA ALA A 153 -17.95 13.93 -9.98
C ALA A 153 -16.50 14.36 -9.77
N ASP A 154 -15.86 13.84 -8.71
CA ASP A 154 -14.50 14.24 -8.31
C ASP A 154 -13.66 13.09 -7.72
N PHE A 155 -14.22 11.91 -7.63
CA PHE A 155 -13.63 10.72 -6.99
C PHE A 155 -13.19 10.95 -5.52
N GLN A 156 -13.78 11.92 -4.83
CA GLN A 156 -13.71 11.99 -3.37
C GLN A 156 -14.67 10.94 -2.76
N VAL A 157 -14.60 10.74 -1.45
CA VAL A 157 -15.44 9.78 -0.74
C VAL A 157 -16.92 10.16 -0.84
N ASP A 158 -17.77 9.25 -1.30
CA ASP A 158 -19.22 9.35 -1.14
C ASP A 158 -19.58 8.96 0.30
N PHE A 159 -19.68 9.95 1.16
CA PHE A 159 -19.91 9.73 2.58
C PHE A 159 -21.28 9.13 2.90
N GLU A 160 -22.30 9.38 2.09
CA GLU A 160 -23.61 8.76 2.29
C GLU A 160 -23.55 7.24 2.07
N GLN A 161 -22.88 6.81 0.99
CA GLN A 161 -22.70 5.39 0.71
C GLN A 161 -21.71 4.74 1.69
N PHE A 162 -20.64 5.44 2.03
CA PHE A 162 -19.66 4.95 2.97
C PHE A 162 -20.28 4.68 4.34
N GLU A 163 -21.05 5.62 4.91
CA GLU A 163 -21.69 5.47 6.21
C GLU A 163 -22.67 4.29 6.23
N LYS A 164 -23.44 4.08 5.16
CA LYS A 164 -24.35 2.92 5.04
C LYS A 164 -23.61 1.59 5.04
N MET A 165 -22.38 1.55 4.51
CA MET A 165 -21.58 0.33 4.39
C MET A 165 -20.64 0.11 5.59
N LEU A 166 -20.38 1.13 6.39
CA LEU A 166 -19.54 1.07 7.58
C LEU A 166 -20.34 0.44 8.74
N THR A 167 -20.39 -0.88 8.74
CA THR A 167 -21.11 -1.70 9.74
C THR A 167 -20.16 -2.22 10.83
N SER A 168 -20.70 -2.79 11.89
CA SER A 168 -19.92 -3.40 12.96
C SER A 168 -19.08 -4.63 12.55
N ASN A 169 -19.17 -5.09 11.30
CA ASN A 169 -18.32 -6.15 10.78
C ASN A 169 -17.07 -5.62 10.06
N VAL A 170 -16.95 -4.28 9.96
CA VAL A 170 -15.81 -3.65 9.28
C VAL A 170 -14.65 -3.51 10.24
N SER A 171 -13.52 -4.13 9.92
CA SER A 171 -12.25 -4.01 10.66
C SER A 171 -11.28 -3.02 10.04
N ALA A 172 -11.37 -2.79 8.72
CA ALA A 172 -10.47 -1.87 8.03
C ALA A 172 -11.11 -1.16 6.83
N VAL A 173 -10.56 0.02 6.53
CA VAL A 173 -10.84 0.81 5.32
C VAL A 173 -9.55 0.94 4.54
N LEU A 174 -9.48 0.34 3.36
CA LEU A 174 -8.31 0.36 2.47
C LEU A 174 -8.46 1.49 1.46
N ILE A 175 -7.60 2.49 1.57
CA ILE A 175 -7.59 3.67 0.68
C ILE A 175 -6.30 3.74 -0.12
N ASN A 176 -6.39 4.39 -1.30
CA ASN A 176 -5.23 4.68 -2.14
C ASN A 176 -5.31 6.14 -2.59
N THR A 177 -4.41 6.98 -2.08
CA THR A 177 -4.40 8.41 -2.40
C THR A 177 -2.94 8.93 -2.46
N PRO A 178 -2.49 9.42 -3.62
CA PRO A 178 -3.15 9.50 -4.94
C PRO A 178 -3.60 8.14 -5.48
N ASN A 179 -4.77 8.11 -6.12
CA ASN A 179 -5.46 6.87 -6.46
C ASN A 179 -5.03 6.26 -7.80
N ASN A 180 -4.92 4.96 -7.84
CA ASN A 180 -4.89 4.16 -9.05
C ASN A 180 -6.24 3.43 -9.19
N PRO A 181 -7.07 3.67 -10.25
CA PRO A 181 -6.69 4.30 -11.52
C PRO A 181 -7.14 5.77 -11.70
N SER A 182 -7.90 6.38 -10.79
CA SER A 182 -8.55 7.68 -11.05
C SER A 182 -7.59 8.87 -11.07
N GLY A 183 -6.41 8.75 -10.44
CA GLY A 183 -5.50 9.88 -10.20
C GLY A 183 -5.97 10.87 -9.13
N ALA A 184 -7.12 10.62 -8.51
CA ALA A 184 -7.67 11.51 -7.49
C ALA A 184 -6.79 11.54 -6.24
N VAL A 185 -6.64 12.75 -5.67
CA VAL A 185 -6.00 12.97 -4.39
C VAL A 185 -7.08 13.36 -3.38
N TYR A 186 -7.21 12.61 -2.29
CA TYR A 186 -8.14 12.99 -1.24
C TYR A 186 -7.72 14.28 -0.56
N SER A 187 -8.67 15.20 -0.41
CA SER A 187 -8.43 16.47 0.26
C SER A 187 -8.26 16.29 1.77
N ALA A 188 -7.62 17.26 2.42
CA ALA A 188 -7.54 17.27 3.89
C ALA A 188 -8.94 17.29 4.54
N GLU A 189 -9.91 17.92 3.89
CA GLU A 189 -11.30 17.95 4.33
C GLU A 189 -11.95 16.57 4.25
N THR A 190 -11.75 15.87 3.12
CA THR A 190 -12.20 14.49 2.94
C THR A 190 -11.62 13.58 4.02
N LEU A 191 -10.30 13.66 4.27
CA LEU A 191 -9.64 12.83 5.28
C LEU A 191 -10.12 13.13 6.71
N LYS A 192 -10.33 14.41 7.06
CA LYS A 192 -10.90 14.78 8.37
C LYS A 192 -12.30 14.21 8.57
N LYS A 193 -13.14 14.31 7.54
CA LYS A 193 -14.51 13.79 7.63
C LYS A 193 -14.52 12.26 7.69
N LEU A 194 -13.61 11.61 6.95
CA LEU A 194 -13.42 10.16 7.02
C LEU A 194 -13.03 9.72 8.42
N ALA A 195 -12.00 10.36 9.01
CA ALA A 195 -11.52 10.10 10.35
C ALA A 195 -12.62 10.26 11.39
N GLN A 196 -13.33 11.40 11.37
CA GLN A 196 -14.42 11.67 12.32
C GLN A 196 -15.50 10.60 12.28
N LEU A 197 -15.94 10.20 11.07
CA LEU A 197 -16.96 9.16 10.93
C LEU A 197 -16.49 7.81 11.47
N MET A 198 -15.22 7.46 11.21
CA MET A 198 -14.63 6.22 11.72
C MET A 198 -14.48 6.23 13.24
N GLU A 199 -14.04 7.35 13.84
CA GLU A 199 -13.98 7.50 15.31
C GLU A 199 -15.35 7.35 15.96
N ASP A 200 -16.38 7.95 15.37
CA ASP A 200 -17.75 7.84 15.91
C ASP A 200 -18.25 6.40 15.81
N LYS A 201 -17.95 5.69 14.73
CA LYS A 201 -18.35 4.29 14.55
C LYS A 201 -17.55 3.32 15.41
N GLN A 202 -16.27 3.56 15.67
CA GLN A 202 -15.50 2.79 16.66
C GLN A 202 -16.16 2.86 18.06
N LYS A 203 -16.55 4.06 18.48
CA LYS A 203 -17.26 4.25 19.77
C LYS A 203 -18.62 3.55 19.79
N GLU A 204 -19.36 3.61 18.67
CA GLU A 204 -20.67 2.96 18.53
C GLU A 204 -20.55 1.43 18.58
N TYR A 205 -19.54 0.87 17.88
CA TYR A 205 -19.39 -0.58 17.73
C TYR A 205 -18.54 -1.24 18.83
N GLY A 206 -17.74 -0.44 19.54
CA GLY A 206 -16.89 -0.92 20.64
C GLY A 206 -15.69 -1.76 20.18
N HIS A 207 -15.19 -1.52 18.96
CA HIS A 207 -13.97 -2.11 18.44
C HIS A 207 -13.25 -1.15 17.49
N ASP A 208 -11.94 -1.39 17.29
CA ASP A 208 -11.10 -0.55 16.45
C ASP A 208 -11.38 -0.79 14.97
N ILE A 209 -11.30 0.29 14.17
CA ILE A 209 -11.39 0.25 12.71
C ILE A 209 -10.15 0.94 12.16
N PHE A 210 -9.35 0.26 11.34
CA PHE A 210 -8.08 0.77 10.84
C PHE A 210 -8.21 1.39 9.44
N ILE A 211 -7.46 2.44 9.16
CA ILE A 211 -7.16 2.83 7.78
C ILE A 211 -5.89 2.11 7.33
N ILE A 212 -5.96 1.38 6.23
CA ILE A 212 -4.79 0.89 5.52
C ILE A 212 -4.59 1.83 4.33
N SER A 213 -3.55 2.67 4.41
CA SER A 213 -3.27 3.70 3.41
C SER A 213 -2.20 3.22 2.44
N ASP A 214 -2.61 2.91 1.20
CA ASP A 214 -1.69 2.53 0.11
C ASP A 214 -1.18 3.78 -0.61
N GLU A 215 0.10 4.11 -0.43
CA GLU A 215 0.69 5.40 -0.80
C GLU A 215 1.85 5.35 -1.82
N PRO A 216 1.88 4.46 -2.83
CA PRO A 216 3.01 4.36 -3.75
C PRO A 216 3.15 5.58 -4.66
N TYR A 217 2.11 6.41 -4.78
CA TYR A 217 2.06 7.60 -5.66
C TYR A 217 2.18 8.92 -4.91
N ARG A 218 2.46 8.90 -3.61
CA ARG A 218 2.46 10.08 -2.73
C ARG A 218 3.32 11.25 -3.24
N GLU A 219 4.41 10.97 -3.92
CA GLU A 219 5.31 11.97 -4.53
C GLU A 219 4.93 12.36 -5.96
N ILE A 220 3.98 11.64 -6.59
CA ILE A 220 3.61 11.86 -7.99
C ILE A 220 2.27 12.62 -8.02
N VAL A 221 2.35 13.91 -7.77
CA VAL A 221 1.20 14.82 -7.75
C VAL A 221 1.52 16.00 -8.66
N PHE A 222 0.54 16.38 -9.48
CA PHE A 222 0.68 17.44 -10.48
C PHE A 222 -0.01 18.74 -10.02
N ASP A 223 0.11 19.79 -10.83
CA ASP A 223 -0.56 21.10 -10.65
C ASP A 223 -0.23 21.80 -9.31
N GLY A 224 0.96 21.58 -8.78
CA GLY A 224 1.38 22.17 -7.51
C GLY A 224 0.63 21.66 -6.27
N LYS A 225 -0.21 20.65 -6.43
CA LYS A 225 -0.93 20.02 -5.32
C LYS A 225 0.03 19.19 -4.46
N LYS A 226 -0.38 18.93 -3.23
CA LYS A 226 0.31 18.01 -2.32
C LYS A 226 -0.69 16.97 -1.82
N ALA A 227 -0.28 15.71 -1.82
CA ALA A 227 -1.07 14.67 -1.16
C ALA A 227 -0.93 14.84 0.36
N PRO A 228 -2.05 14.98 1.10
CA PRO A 228 -2.00 14.99 2.55
C PRO A 228 -1.50 13.63 3.06
N TYR A 229 -0.75 13.63 4.16
CA TYR A 229 -0.31 12.40 4.80
C TYR A 229 -1.42 11.87 5.72
N VAL A 230 -1.94 10.69 5.42
CA VAL A 230 -3.18 10.16 6.01
C VAL A 230 -3.08 10.00 7.53
N SER A 231 -1.94 9.51 8.03
CA SER A 231 -1.70 9.33 9.47
C SER A 231 -1.77 10.63 10.30
N LYS A 232 -1.81 11.80 9.67
CA LYS A 232 -2.05 13.08 10.38
C LYS A 232 -3.51 13.32 10.72
N PHE A 233 -4.41 12.51 10.22
CA PHE A 233 -5.86 12.73 10.36
C PHE A 233 -6.54 11.65 11.18
N TYR A 234 -5.92 10.47 11.28
CA TYR A 234 -6.50 9.34 11.99
C TYR A 234 -5.40 8.45 12.58
N ASP A 235 -5.44 8.24 13.88
CA ASP A 235 -4.38 7.56 14.62
C ASP A 235 -4.25 6.08 14.21
N ASN A 236 -5.37 5.38 14.03
CA ASN A 236 -5.41 3.99 13.57
C ASN A 236 -5.10 3.87 12.06
N THR A 237 -4.00 4.48 11.60
CA THR A 237 -3.57 4.45 10.20
C THR A 237 -2.28 3.66 10.01
N LEU A 238 -2.35 2.59 9.21
CA LEU A 238 -1.21 1.81 8.76
C LEU A 238 -0.81 2.26 7.35
N SER A 239 0.33 2.97 7.21
CA SER A 239 0.77 3.51 5.91
C SER A 239 1.65 2.50 5.17
N CYS A 240 1.25 2.13 3.96
CA CYS A 240 1.94 1.20 3.07
C CYS A 240 2.60 1.97 1.92
N TYR A 241 3.91 1.84 1.77
CA TYR A 241 4.66 2.60 0.78
C TYR A 241 5.58 1.72 -0.07
N SER A 242 5.89 2.18 -1.29
CA SER A 242 6.85 1.55 -2.20
C SER A 242 7.70 2.57 -2.92
N PHE A 243 8.97 2.25 -3.13
CA PHE A 243 9.87 3.02 -4.01
C PHE A 243 9.70 2.68 -5.50
N SER A 244 8.76 1.80 -5.83
CA SER A 244 8.49 1.35 -7.21
C SER A 244 8.20 2.49 -8.17
N LYS A 245 7.52 3.55 -7.71
CA LYS A 245 7.07 4.68 -8.54
C LYS A 245 7.96 5.90 -8.37
N SER A 246 8.20 6.33 -7.13
CA SER A 246 8.96 7.53 -6.80
C SER A 246 10.43 7.47 -7.21
N LEU A 247 11.04 6.28 -7.19
CA LEU A 247 12.44 6.07 -7.58
C LEU A 247 12.63 5.18 -8.81
N SER A 248 11.55 4.81 -9.50
CA SER A 248 11.60 3.90 -10.67
C SER A 248 12.26 2.55 -10.36
N LEU A 249 11.97 1.97 -9.18
CA LEU A 249 12.56 0.72 -8.70
C LEU A 249 11.52 -0.41 -8.52
N PRO A 250 10.62 -0.67 -9.47
CA PRO A 250 9.59 -1.70 -9.26
C PRO A 250 10.17 -3.12 -9.17
N GLY A 251 11.29 -3.36 -9.82
CA GLY A 251 11.97 -4.67 -9.83
C GLY A 251 12.66 -5.01 -8.51
N GLU A 252 13.12 -4.01 -7.76
CA GLU A 252 13.85 -4.20 -6.50
C GLU A 252 12.95 -4.66 -5.34
N ARG A 253 11.65 -4.54 -5.48
CA ARG A 253 10.66 -4.94 -4.46
C ARG A 253 10.94 -4.33 -3.09
N ILE A 254 11.22 -3.03 -3.03
CA ILE A 254 11.50 -2.31 -1.78
C ILE A 254 10.33 -1.39 -1.43
N GLY A 255 9.84 -1.53 -0.20
CA GLY A 255 8.82 -0.70 0.39
C GLY A 255 8.89 -0.76 1.91
N TYR A 256 7.90 -0.20 2.55
CA TYR A 256 7.78 -0.28 4.01
C TYR A 256 6.33 -0.10 4.47
N LEU A 257 6.06 -0.65 5.65
CA LEU A 257 4.88 -0.42 6.46
C LEU A 257 5.24 0.54 7.59
N VAL A 258 4.38 1.51 7.88
CA VAL A 258 4.47 2.37 9.07
C VAL A 258 3.34 2.02 10.03
N ILE A 259 3.69 1.80 11.29
CA ILE A 259 2.76 1.61 12.41
C ILE A 259 3.06 2.70 13.43
N PRO A 260 2.19 3.71 13.62
CA PRO A 260 2.40 4.79 14.59
C PRO A 260 2.16 4.32 16.03
N ASP A 261 2.78 4.98 17.00
CA ASP A 261 2.56 4.71 18.43
C ASP A 261 1.12 5.05 18.88
N GLU A 262 0.50 6.00 18.19
CA GLU A 262 -0.85 6.48 18.45
C GLU A 262 -1.93 5.46 18.05
N ALA A 263 -1.60 4.45 17.25
CA ALA A 263 -2.55 3.42 16.84
C ALA A 263 -2.92 2.51 18.01
N ASP A 264 -4.20 2.16 18.11
CA ASP A 264 -4.70 1.23 19.10
C ASP A 264 -4.00 -0.12 18.98
N GLY A 265 -3.47 -0.64 20.08
CA GLY A 265 -2.71 -1.90 20.10
C GLY A 265 -1.37 -1.81 19.33
N SER A 266 -0.74 -0.64 19.27
CA SER A 266 0.48 -0.42 18.46
C SER A 266 1.61 -1.40 18.80
N GLU A 267 1.83 -1.75 20.08
CA GLU A 267 2.86 -2.72 20.49
C GLU A 267 2.59 -4.10 19.90
N GLU A 268 1.34 -4.56 19.95
CA GLU A 268 0.91 -5.85 19.39
C GLU A 268 0.99 -5.84 17.86
N LEU A 269 0.62 -4.72 17.21
CA LEU A 269 0.74 -4.55 15.76
C LEU A 269 2.20 -4.60 15.31
N ILE A 270 3.11 -3.96 16.05
CA ILE A 270 4.56 -3.99 15.83
C ILE A 270 5.07 -5.43 15.96
N ALA A 271 4.66 -6.15 16.98
CA ALA A 271 5.04 -7.55 17.17
C ALA A 271 4.47 -8.43 16.04
N ALA A 272 3.22 -8.24 15.65
CA ALA A 272 2.60 -8.96 14.54
C ALA A 272 3.31 -8.69 13.19
N ALA A 273 3.67 -7.43 12.92
CA ALA A 273 4.42 -7.06 11.72
C ALA A 273 5.81 -7.73 11.69
N ALA A 274 6.50 -7.82 12.83
CA ALA A 274 7.79 -8.51 12.92
C ALA A 274 7.67 -10.02 12.64
N ILE A 275 6.59 -10.67 13.10
CA ILE A 275 6.29 -12.07 12.82
C ILE A 275 5.95 -12.24 11.33
N ALA A 276 5.06 -11.41 10.81
CA ALA A 276 4.65 -11.45 9.41
C ALA A 276 5.85 -11.29 8.47
N ASN A 277 6.73 -10.33 8.73
CA ASN A 277 7.92 -10.07 7.93
C ASN A 277 8.91 -11.26 7.88
N ARG A 278 8.86 -12.15 8.88
CA ARG A 278 9.69 -13.35 8.93
C ARG A 278 9.06 -14.54 8.21
N THR A 279 7.76 -14.53 8.01
CA THR A 279 6.99 -15.69 7.54
C THR A 279 6.46 -15.56 6.11
N ILE A 280 6.76 -14.47 5.42
CA ILE A 280 6.36 -14.23 4.02
C ILE A 280 7.57 -14.16 3.11
#